data_e7a3daffd1a06984b2d65332e41ea085
#
_entry.id   e7a3daffd1a06984b2d65332e41ea085
#
_cell.length_a   1.000
_cell.length_b   1.000
_cell.length_c   1.000
_cell.angle_alpha   90.00
_cell.angle_beta   90.00
_cell.angle_gamma   90.00
#
_symmetry.space_group_name_H-M   'P 1'
#
loop_
_entity.id
_entity.type
_entity.pdbx_description
1 polymer ?
#
loop_
_entity_poly.entity_id
_entity_poly.type
_entity_poly.pdbx_seq_one_letter_code
_entity_poly.pdbx_strand_id
1 'polypeptide(L)'
;MKNHRILNIFNGDCMAEDWRNGKFPGEVLVWRENYLPSFGKIDLSWDCQLWSQHRAEFLVKTVPELDIKSIKEYLVYMEEALQADNLKKYDLVYLFFDRCIYDFGLLMRIFWKLSKIPAGQLPELKLILDDDLIRETPEYWKQKIDESKIIGSNDLILTAQLYQAYAAGREAFAAAAESITLSWHDC
;
A
#
# COMPACT_ATOMS: atom_id res chain seq x y z
N MET A 1 14.63 17.34 19.46
CA MET A 1 14.31 16.39 18.36
C MET A 1 13.01 16.86 17.75
N LYS A 2 12.94 17.05 16.40
CA LYS A 2 11.64 17.36 15.76
C LYS A 2 10.76 16.13 15.92
N ASN A 3 9.56 16.29 16.48
CA ASN A 3 8.55 15.23 16.45
C ASN A 3 8.08 15.10 15.01
N HIS A 4 8.60 14.11 14.27
CA HIS A 4 8.11 13.79 12.95
C HIS A 4 6.68 13.28 13.04
N ARG A 5 5.82 13.79 12.17
CA ARG A 5 4.47 13.25 11.98
C ARG A 5 4.59 12.05 11.04
N ILE A 6 4.27 10.88 11.56
CA ILE A 6 4.49 9.59 10.89
C ILE A 6 3.15 8.95 10.56
N LEU A 7 3.02 8.43 9.35
CA LEU A 7 1.97 7.50 8.97
C LEU A 7 2.59 6.11 8.76
N ASN A 8 2.00 5.11 9.39
CA ASN A 8 2.39 3.71 9.23
C ASN A 8 1.28 2.97 8.48
N ILE A 9 1.58 2.39 7.33
CA ILE A 9 0.63 1.66 6.49
C ILE A 9 0.98 0.17 6.55
N PHE A 10 0.01 -0.65 6.96
CA PHE A 10 0.14 -2.09 7.12
C PHE A 10 -0.79 -2.84 6.17
N ASN A 11 -0.38 -4.01 5.71
CA ASN A 11 -1.19 -4.89 4.86
C ASN A 11 -2.25 -5.70 5.64
N GLY A 12 -2.46 -5.46 6.91
CA GLY A 12 -3.42 -6.21 7.69
C GLY A 12 -3.48 -5.79 9.16
N ASP A 13 -4.49 -6.33 9.84
CA ASP A 13 -4.80 -5.93 11.22
C ASP A 13 -3.78 -6.46 12.23
N CYS A 14 -3.26 -7.67 12.04
CA CYS A 14 -2.34 -8.31 13.00
C CYS A 14 -1.09 -7.47 13.25
N MET A 15 -0.38 -7.09 12.19
CA MET A 15 0.79 -6.22 12.30
C MET A 15 0.46 -4.85 12.90
N ALA A 16 -0.67 -4.27 12.47
CA ALA A 16 -1.11 -2.98 12.98
C ALA A 16 -1.45 -3.02 14.48
N GLU A 17 -1.97 -4.13 14.96
CA GLU A 17 -2.26 -4.36 16.39
C GLU A 17 -0.97 -4.51 17.18
N ASP A 18 -0.03 -5.30 16.72
CA ASP A 18 1.29 -5.46 17.34
C ASP A 18 2.04 -4.13 17.43
N TRP A 19 1.98 -3.31 16.36
CA TRP A 19 2.53 -1.97 16.36
C TRP A 19 1.92 -1.07 17.45
N ARG A 20 0.58 -1.09 17.56
CA ARG A 20 -0.13 -0.31 18.59
C ARG A 20 0.18 -0.81 20.00
N ASN A 21 0.23 -2.12 20.21
CA ASN A 21 0.55 -2.76 21.49
C ASN A 21 1.99 -2.45 21.91
N GLY A 22 2.93 -2.39 20.96
CA GLY A 22 4.30 -1.96 21.17
C GLY A 22 4.46 -0.45 21.43
N LYS A 23 3.38 0.34 21.34
CA LYS A 23 3.35 1.79 21.51
C LYS A 23 4.35 2.53 20.60
N PHE A 24 4.52 2.03 19.40
CA PHE A 24 5.35 2.70 18.40
C PHE A 24 4.70 4.00 17.91
N PRO A 25 5.51 5.00 17.52
CA PRO A 25 4.99 6.31 17.15
C PRO A 25 4.27 6.31 15.80
N GLY A 26 3.36 7.27 15.64
CA GLY A 26 2.69 7.58 14.38
C GLY A 26 1.25 7.11 14.30
N GLU A 27 0.55 7.62 13.29
CA GLU A 27 -0.79 7.17 12.92
C GLU A 27 -0.71 5.84 12.19
N VAL A 28 -1.74 5.01 12.30
CA VAL A 28 -1.80 3.68 11.69
C VAL A 28 -2.95 3.63 10.69
N LEU A 29 -2.63 3.30 9.46
CA LEU A 29 -3.56 2.95 8.40
C LEU A 29 -3.40 1.46 8.06
N VAL A 30 -4.51 0.72 8.08
CA VAL A 30 -4.52 -0.68 7.63
C VAL A 30 -5.05 -0.74 6.22
N TRP A 31 -4.30 -1.34 5.30
CA TRP A 31 -4.73 -1.51 3.91
C TRP A 31 -5.36 -2.89 3.74
N ARG A 32 -6.68 -2.98 3.92
CA ARG A 32 -7.45 -4.24 3.85
C ARG A 32 -7.99 -4.46 2.46
N GLU A 33 -7.17 -4.93 1.55
CA GLU A 33 -7.58 -5.23 0.18
C GLU A 33 -6.77 -6.37 -0.43
N ASN A 34 -7.19 -6.88 -1.58
CA ASN A 34 -6.48 -7.91 -2.32
C ASN A 34 -6.65 -7.67 -3.83
N TYR A 35 -5.55 -7.51 -4.54
CA TYR A 35 -5.55 -7.19 -5.97
C TYR A 35 -5.14 -8.37 -6.86
N LEU A 36 -5.21 -9.60 -6.38
CA LEU A 36 -5.04 -10.75 -7.27
C LEU A 36 -6.16 -10.83 -8.30
N PRO A 37 -5.90 -11.35 -9.52
CA PRO A 37 -6.90 -11.47 -10.59
C PRO A 37 -8.15 -12.25 -10.18
N SER A 38 -8.03 -13.22 -9.25
CA SER A 38 -9.15 -13.97 -8.68
C SER A 38 -10.11 -13.12 -7.83
N PHE A 39 -9.66 -11.94 -7.39
CA PHE A 39 -10.44 -10.99 -6.59
C PHE A 39 -11.01 -9.83 -7.42
N GLY A 40 -11.14 -10.03 -8.72
CA GLY A 40 -11.82 -9.12 -9.63
C GLY A 40 -10.91 -8.31 -10.53
N LYS A 41 -11.53 -7.51 -11.40
CA LYS A 41 -10.82 -6.66 -12.34
C LYS A 41 -10.08 -5.55 -11.62
N ILE A 42 -8.83 -5.34 -12.00
CA ILE A 42 -8.05 -4.19 -11.54
C ILE A 42 -8.61 -2.91 -12.18
N ASP A 43 -9.04 -1.99 -11.34
CA ASP A 43 -9.57 -0.70 -11.77
C ASP A 43 -8.49 0.38 -11.60
N LEU A 44 -8.17 1.07 -12.70
CA LEU A 44 -7.22 2.18 -12.75
C LEU A 44 -7.87 3.54 -12.46
N SER A 45 -9.11 3.56 -11.94
CA SER A 45 -9.75 4.83 -11.59
C SER A 45 -8.94 5.56 -10.51
N TRP A 46 -8.69 6.85 -10.78
CA TRP A 46 -8.09 7.76 -9.80
C TRP A 46 -9.13 8.30 -8.81
N ASP A 47 -10.40 8.36 -9.21
CA ASP A 47 -11.49 8.81 -8.36
C ASP A 47 -11.76 7.80 -7.25
N CYS A 48 -11.48 8.20 -6.00
CA CYS A 48 -11.61 7.34 -4.83
C CYS A 48 -13.06 6.86 -4.61
N GLN A 49 -14.05 7.70 -4.87
CA GLN A 49 -15.45 7.36 -4.69
C GLN A 49 -15.92 6.34 -5.73
N LEU A 50 -15.59 6.57 -7.01
CA LEU A 50 -15.94 5.67 -8.10
C LEU A 50 -15.25 4.31 -7.94
N TRP A 51 -13.94 4.31 -7.67
CA TRP A 51 -13.18 3.09 -7.44
C TRP A 51 -13.75 2.29 -6.25
N SER A 52 -13.97 2.96 -5.12
CA SER A 52 -14.50 2.31 -3.91
C SER A 52 -15.91 1.76 -4.12
N GLN A 53 -16.74 2.43 -4.92
CA GLN A 53 -18.05 1.93 -5.28
C GLN A 53 -17.96 0.63 -6.07
N HIS A 54 -17.19 0.62 -7.17
CA HIS A 54 -17.02 -0.57 -8.01
C HIS A 54 -16.43 -1.74 -7.22
N ARG A 55 -15.46 -1.43 -6.35
CA ARG A 55 -14.81 -2.46 -5.54
C ARG A 55 -15.73 -3.03 -4.48
N ALA A 56 -16.49 -2.21 -3.77
CA ALA A 56 -17.47 -2.66 -2.79
C ALA A 56 -18.56 -3.54 -3.42
N GLU A 57 -19.06 -3.15 -4.59
CA GLU A 57 -20.05 -3.95 -5.35
C GLU A 57 -19.49 -5.33 -5.74
N PHE A 58 -18.22 -5.39 -6.13
CA PHE A 58 -17.56 -6.66 -6.42
C PHE A 58 -17.43 -7.53 -5.17
N LEU A 59 -16.95 -6.96 -4.06
CA LEU A 59 -16.71 -7.70 -2.81
C LEU A 59 -18.00 -8.29 -2.26
N VAL A 60 -19.12 -7.54 -2.26
CA VAL A 60 -20.42 -8.04 -1.80
C VAL A 60 -20.97 -9.16 -2.69
N LYS A 61 -20.70 -9.15 -4.00
CA LYS A 61 -21.05 -10.27 -4.88
C LYS A 61 -20.25 -11.53 -4.56
N THR A 62 -19.03 -11.38 -4.11
CA THR A 62 -18.13 -12.49 -3.79
C THR A 62 -18.35 -13.02 -2.37
N VAL A 63 -18.67 -12.13 -1.43
CA VAL A 63 -18.92 -12.42 -0.01
C VAL A 63 -20.21 -11.70 0.41
N PRO A 64 -21.39 -12.33 0.23
CA PRO A 64 -22.71 -11.69 0.42
C PRO A 64 -23.00 -11.21 1.84
N GLU A 65 -22.27 -11.70 2.84
CA GLU A 65 -22.42 -11.32 4.25
C GLU A 65 -21.86 -9.92 4.56
N LEU A 66 -21.08 -9.37 3.63
CA LEU A 66 -20.47 -8.06 3.80
C LEU A 66 -21.50 -6.93 3.62
N ASP A 67 -21.46 -5.94 4.51
CA ASP A 67 -22.22 -4.72 4.35
C ASP A 67 -21.55 -3.75 3.37
N ILE A 68 -22.21 -3.54 2.22
CA ILE A 68 -21.67 -2.72 1.12
C ILE A 68 -21.34 -1.29 1.56
N LYS A 69 -22.14 -0.70 2.47
CA LYS A 69 -21.93 0.68 2.90
C LYS A 69 -20.64 0.77 3.74
N SER A 70 -20.50 -0.09 4.72
CA SER A 70 -19.32 -0.13 5.59
C SER A 70 -18.04 -0.40 4.82
N ILE A 71 -18.10 -1.32 3.83
CA ILE A 71 -16.96 -1.61 2.96
C ILE A 71 -16.60 -0.39 2.13
N LYS A 72 -17.58 0.23 1.47
CA LYS A 72 -17.34 1.41 0.65
C LYS A 72 -16.72 2.55 1.47
N GLU A 73 -17.28 2.84 2.64
CA GLU A 73 -16.76 3.88 3.54
C GLU A 73 -15.29 3.60 3.92
N TYR A 74 -14.96 2.34 4.20
CA TYR A 74 -13.59 1.96 4.53
C TYR A 74 -12.64 2.09 3.33
N LEU A 75 -13.05 1.64 2.15
CA LEU A 75 -12.26 1.76 0.92
C LEU A 75 -12.01 3.23 0.56
N VAL A 76 -13.02 4.09 0.70
CA VAL A 76 -12.87 5.54 0.51
C VAL A 76 -11.84 6.09 1.50
N TYR A 77 -11.94 5.73 2.78
CA TYR A 77 -11.01 6.16 3.82
C TYR A 77 -9.55 5.79 3.48
N MET A 78 -9.31 4.53 3.06
CA MET A 78 -7.97 4.09 2.65
C MET A 78 -7.43 4.90 1.45
N GLU A 79 -8.25 5.02 0.40
CA GLU A 79 -7.88 5.69 -0.83
C GLU A 79 -7.64 7.20 -0.64
N GLU A 80 -8.45 7.86 0.17
CA GLU A 80 -8.31 9.28 0.50
C GLU A 80 -7.07 9.56 1.36
N ALA A 81 -6.68 8.63 2.22
CA ALA A 81 -5.48 8.77 3.03
C ALA A 81 -4.21 8.96 2.17
N LEU A 82 -4.19 8.43 0.93
CA LEU A 82 -3.09 8.57 -0.02
C LEU A 82 -3.22 9.79 -0.95
N GLN A 83 -4.18 10.67 -0.76
CA GLN A 83 -4.26 11.92 -1.52
C GLN A 83 -3.22 12.93 -1.01
N ALA A 84 -2.72 13.77 -1.90
CA ALA A 84 -1.68 14.77 -1.60
C ALA A 84 -2.06 15.65 -0.39
N ASP A 85 -3.31 16.11 -0.32
CA ASP A 85 -3.79 16.95 0.77
C ASP A 85 -3.79 16.27 2.13
N ASN A 86 -3.96 14.95 2.18
CA ASN A 86 -3.89 14.18 3.40
C ASN A 86 -2.46 13.77 3.76
N LEU A 87 -1.63 13.48 2.74
CA LEU A 87 -0.23 13.09 2.97
C LEU A 87 0.66 14.25 3.40
N LYS A 88 0.39 15.47 2.97
CA LYS A 88 1.21 16.67 3.31
C LYS A 88 1.30 16.97 4.83
N LYS A 89 0.42 16.35 5.63
CA LYS A 89 0.50 16.49 7.10
C LYS A 89 1.58 15.61 7.73
N TYR A 90 2.13 14.64 7.00
CA TYR A 90 3.18 13.74 7.47
C TYR A 90 4.54 14.16 6.93
N ASP A 91 5.57 13.91 7.74
CA ASP A 91 6.96 14.09 7.34
C ASP A 91 7.53 12.77 6.78
N LEU A 92 6.95 11.63 7.22
CA LEU A 92 7.43 10.28 6.92
C LEU A 92 6.26 9.32 6.82
N VAL A 93 6.29 8.42 5.81
CA VAL A 93 5.38 7.29 5.67
C VAL A 93 6.18 6.00 5.64
N TYR A 94 5.88 5.10 6.57
CA TYR A 94 6.35 3.72 6.53
C TYR A 94 5.31 2.81 5.89
N LEU A 95 5.79 1.88 5.07
CA LEU A 95 5.02 0.86 4.38
C LEU A 95 5.51 -0.51 4.86
N PHE A 96 4.67 -1.26 5.57
CA PHE A 96 5.00 -2.57 6.15
C PHE A 96 4.25 -3.65 5.39
N PHE A 97 4.97 -4.46 4.63
CA PHE A 97 4.41 -5.46 3.74
C PHE A 97 5.25 -6.74 3.74
N ASP A 98 4.60 -7.89 3.54
CA ASP A 98 5.29 -9.17 3.40
C ASP A 98 5.80 -9.36 1.97
N ARG A 99 6.82 -10.20 1.80
CA ARG A 99 7.32 -10.61 0.48
C ARG A 99 6.43 -11.67 -0.15
N CYS A 100 5.19 -11.36 -0.36
CA CYS A 100 4.25 -12.28 -0.98
C CYS A 100 3.53 -11.64 -2.16
N ILE A 101 2.93 -12.47 -3.01
CA ILE A 101 2.21 -12.01 -4.21
C ILE A 101 1.01 -11.12 -3.87
N TYR A 102 0.38 -11.34 -2.72
CA TYR A 102 -0.75 -10.54 -2.26
C TYR A 102 -0.32 -9.11 -1.96
N ASP A 103 0.74 -8.96 -1.19
CA ASP A 103 1.28 -7.67 -0.76
C ASP A 103 1.92 -6.91 -1.91
N PHE A 104 2.54 -7.63 -2.84
CA PHE A 104 3.04 -7.00 -4.05
C PHE A 104 1.93 -6.32 -4.85
N GLY A 105 0.76 -6.94 -4.95
CA GLY A 105 -0.43 -6.33 -5.55
C GLY A 105 -0.88 -5.06 -4.83
N LEU A 106 -0.85 -5.07 -3.49
CA LEU A 106 -1.17 -3.89 -2.66
C LEU A 106 -0.17 -2.76 -2.88
N LEU A 107 1.12 -3.07 -2.83
CA LEU A 107 2.20 -2.09 -3.07
C LEU A 107 2.11 -1.47 -4.46
N MET A 108 1.83 -2.26 -5.50
CA MET A 108 1.63 -1.74 -6.86
C MET A 108 0.51 -0.69 -6.90
N ARG A 109 -0.63 -0.94 -6.23
CA ARG A 109 -1.73 0.02 -6.16
C ARG A 109 -1.33 1.28 -5.41
N ILE A 110 -0.72 1.14 -4.24
CA ILE A 110 -0.28 2.27 -3.41
C ILE A 110 0.72 3.12 -4.20
N PHE A 111 1.75 2.51 -4.79
CA PHE A 111 2.76 3.24 -5.54
C PHE A 111 2.20 3.88 -6.81
N TRP A 112 1.26 3.23 -7.49
CA TRP A 112 0.55 3.83 -8.62
C TRP A 112 -0.17 5.11 -8.19
N LYS A 113 -0.83 5.14 -7.04
CA LYS A 113 -1.45 6.36 -6.52
C LYS A 113 -0.40 7.42 -6.16
N LEU A 114 0.62 7.04 -5.41
CA LEU A 114 1.67 7.97 -5.00
C LEU A 114 2.44 8.55 -6.21
N SER A 115 2.60 7.80 -7.30
CA SER A 115 3.25 8.27 -8.53
C SER A 115 2.52 9.44 -9.22
N LYS A 116 1.24 9.66 -8.90
CA LYS A 116 0.46 10.78 -9.45
C LYS A 116 0.63 12.08 -8.67
N ILE A 117 1.26 12.02 -7.51
CA ILE A 117 1.53 13.17 -6.65
C ILE A 117 2.90 13.74 -7.04
N PRO A 118 3.02 15.06 -7.27
CA PRO A 118 4.32 15.68 -7.53
C PRO A 118 5.31 15.36 -6.40
N ALA A 119 6.54 14.99 -6.75
CA ALA A 119 7.56 14.53 -5.78
C ALA A 119 7.78 15.51 -4.61
N GLY A 120 7.72 16.82 -4.87
CA GLY A 120 7.86 17.83 -3.81
C GLY A 120 6.68 17.96 -2.85
N GLN A 121 5.60 17.20 -3.06
CA GLN A 121 4.41 17.14 -2.19
C GLN A 121 4.32 15.82 -1.42
N LEU A 122 5.20 14.87 -1.71
CA LEU A 122 5.26 13.60 -0.99
C LEU A 122 6.11 13.74 0.27
N PRO A 123 5.69 13.11 1.39
CA PRO A 123 6.58 12.86 2.52
C PRO A 123 7.73 11.93 2.13
N GLU A 124 8.72 11.77 2.98
CA GLU A 124 9.68 10.68 2.83
C GLU A 124 8.96 9.34 2.90
N LEU A 125 9.22 8.45 1.95
CA LEU A 125 8.62 7.12 1.87
C LEU A 125 9.65 6.07 2.22
N LYS A 126 9.34 5.17 3.13
CA LYS A 126 10.20 4.05 3.54
C LYS A 126 9.42 2.75 3.47
N LEU A 127 10.01 1.75 2.81
CA LEU A 127 9.45 0.42 2.66
C LEU A 127 10.19 -0.56 3.57
N ILE A 128 9.42 -1.35 4.30
CA ILE A 128 9.86 -2.49 5.09
C ILE A 128 9.22 -3.71 4.46
N LEU A 129 10.06 -4.60 3.93
CA LEU A 129 9.65 -5.88 3.36
C LEU A 129 10.29 -7.01 4.17
N ASP A 130 9.49 -7.97 4.60
CA ASP A 130 9.97 -9.18 5.23
C ASP A 130 9.13 -10.40 4.83
N ASP A 131 9.60 -11.60 5.14
CA ASP A 131 8.91 -12.84 4.78
C ASP A 131 7.75 -13.16 5.75
N ASP A 132 7.82 -12.64 6.97
CA ASP A 132 6.77 -12.81 7.99
C ASP A 132 6.85 -11.69 9.03
N LEU A 133 6.02 -10.66 8.85
CA LEU A 133 5.94 -9.50 9.77
C LEU A 133 4.91 -9.72 10.91
N ILE A 134 4.60 -10.97 11.27
CA ILE A 134 3.57 -11.28 12.27
C ILE A 134 4.20 -11.56 13.63
N ARG A 135 3.68 -10.90 14.69
CA ARG A 135 3.99 -11.14 16.12
C ARG A 135 5.44 -10.87 16.52
N GLU A 136 6.00 -9.82 16.02
CA GLU A 136 7.39 -9.50 16.26
C GLU A 136 7.62 -8.64 17.51
N THR A 137 8.82 -8.76 18.07
CA THR A 137 9.22 -8.02 19.27
C THR A 137 9.49 -6.54 18.97
N PRO A 138 9.44 -5.66 19.99
CA PRO A 138 9.82 -4.25 19.80
C PRO A 138 11.24 -4.06 19.25
N GLU A 139 12.17 -4.95 19.59
CA GLU A 139 13.55 -4.93 19.11
C GLU A 139 13.61 -5.26 17.62
N TYR A 140 12.85 -6.25 17.17
CA TYR A 140 12.71 -6.59 15.76
C TYR A 140 12.17 -5.41 14.94
N TRP A 141 11.09 -4.78 15.39
CA TRP A 141 10.53 -3.62 14.70
C TRP A 141 11.52 -2.46 14.59
N LYS A 142 12.32 -2.19 15.63
CA LYS A 142 13.38 -1.17 15.58
C LYS A 142 14.43 -1.51 14.53
N GLN A 143 14.89 -2.75 14.50
CA GLN A 143 15.83 -3.22 13.49
C GLN A 143 15.27 -3.03 12.08
N LYS A 144 14.02 -3.44 11.82
CA LYS A 144 13.39 -3.30 10.51
C LYS A 144 13.18 -1.85 10.08
N ILE A 145 12.90 -0.95 11.01
CA ILE A 145 12.86 0.49 10.74
C ILE A 145 14.24 0.99 10.28
N ASP A 146 15.31 0.56 10.94
CA ASP A 146 16.69 0.96 10.61
C ASP A 146 17.13 0.39 9.24
N GLU A 147 16.65 -0.81 8.88
CA GLU A 147 16.90 -1.48 7.60
C GLU A 147 15.96 -1.01 6.46
N SER A 148 14.99 -0.14 6.75
CA SER A 148 13.97 0.30 5.81
C SER A 148 14.56 0.97 4.57
N LYS A 149 13.96 0.72 3.40
CA LYS A 149 14.40 1.29 2.13
C LYS A 149 13.68 2.58 1.80
N ILE A 150 14.43 3.59 1.43
CA ILE A 150 13.86 4.83 0.89
C ILE A 150 13.32 4.55 -0.52
N ILE A 151 12.07 4.91 -0.73
CA ILE A 151 11.38 4.81 -2.01
C ILE A 151 11.45 6.15 -2.72
N GLY A 152 12.12 6.17 -3.86
CA GLY A 152 12.26 7.35 -4.69
C GLY A 152 11.18 7.48 -5.77
N SER A 153 11.15 8.62 -6.45
CA SER A 153 10.19 8.87 -7.53
C SER A 153 10.31 7.86 -8.67
N ASN A 154 11.52 7.37 -8.95
CA ASN A 154 11.74 6.38 -9.99
C ASN A 154 11.07 5.04 -9.64
N ASP A 155 11.16 4.59 -8.38
CA ASP A 155 10.51 3.38 -7.91
C ASP A 155 8.99 3.47 -8.04
N LEU A 156 8.42 4.63 -7.71
CA LEU A 156 6.99 4.89 -7.87
C LEU A 156 6.55 4.80 -9.33
N ILE A 157 7.33 5.40 -10.26
CA ILE A 157 7.03 5.40 -11.70
C ILE A 157 7.11 3.98 -12.25
N LEU A 158 8.18 3.25 -11.97
CA LEU A 158 8.37 1.89 -12.48
C LEU A 158 7.31 0.93 -11.94
N THR A 159 6.99 1.02 -10.65
CA THR A 159 5.93 0.19 -10.06
C THR A 159 4.54 0.57 -10.59
N ALA A 160 4.31 1.85 -10.89
CA ALA A 160 3.08 2.29 -11.53
C ALA A 160 2.91 1.71 -12.95
N GLN A 161 4.01 1.58 -13.71
CA GLN A 161 3.99 0.92 -15.01
C GLN A 161 3.64 -0.57 -14.87
N LEU A 162 4.21 -1.25 -13.88
CA LEU A 162 3.85 -2.64 -13.58
C LEU A 162 2.38 -2.79 -13.22
N TYR A 163 1.82 -1.87 -12.41
CA TYR A 163 0.41 -1.90 -12.05
C TYR A 163 -0.51 -1.71 -13.27
N GLN A 164 -0.16 -0.80 -14.17
CA GLN A 164 -0.89 -0.59 -15.42
C GLN A 164 -0.83 -1.82 -16.34
N ALA A 165 0.34 -2.43 -16.46
CA ALA A 165 0.53 -3.68 -17.20
C ALA A 165 -0.26 -4.84 -16.57
N TYR A 166 -0.29 -4.92 -15.24
CA TYR A 166 -1.09 -5.90 -14.49
C TYR A 166 -2.59 -5.74 -14.78
N ALA A 167 -3.09 -4.51 -14.80
CA ALA A 167 -4.47 -4.20 -15.17
C ALA A 167 -4.81 -4.55 -16.63
N ALA A 168 -3.82 -4.48 -17.52
CA ALA A 168 -3.98 -4.84 -18.93
C ALA A 168 -3.98 -6.36 -19.17
N GLY A 169 -3.49 -7.16 -18.23
CA GLY A 169 -3.52 -8.62 -18.25
C GLY A 169 -2.15 -9.30 -18.18
N ARG A 170 -2.19 -10.63 -18.15
CA ARG A 170 -1.03 -11.48 -17.87
C ARG A 170 0.15 -11.27 -18.83
N GLU A 171 -0.11 -11.19 -20.12
CA GLU A 171 0.95 -11.03 -21.13
C GLU A 171 1.66 -9.67 -21.02
N ALA A 172 0.87 -8.60 -20.84
CA ALA A 172 1.40 -7.26 -20.64
C ALA A 172 2.23 -7.15 -19.35
N PHE A 173 1.75 -7.79 -18.27
CA PHE A 173 2.48 -7.82 -17.00
C PHE A 173 3.80 -8.58 -17.12
N ALA A 174 3.81 -9.76 -17.75
CA ALA A 174 5.04 -10.54 -17.96
C ALA A 174 6.10 -9.74 -18.74
N ALA A 175 5.69 -9.13 -19.86
CA ALA A 175 6.60 -8.30 -20.67
C ALA A 175 7.14 -7.08 -19.89
N ALA A 176 6.33 -6.44 -19.09
CA ALA A 176 6.77 -5.32 -18.24
C ALA A 176 7.72 -5.79 -17.13
N ALA A 177 7.44 -6.92 -16.48
CA ALA A 177 8.26 -7.48 -15.41
C ALA A 177 9.67 -7.89 -15.91
N GLU A 178 9.79 -8.37 -17.14
CA GLU A 178 11.10 -8.69 -17.76
C GLU A 178 11.96 -7.43 -18.02
N SER A 179 11.34 -6.28 -18.20
CA SER A 179 12.02 -5.02 -18.58
C SER A 179 12.26 -4.06 -17.40
N ILE A 180 11.59 -4.27 -16.27
CA ILE A 180 11.62 -3.37 -15.12
C ILE A 180 12.39 -4.01 -13.98
N THR A 181 13.45 -3.32 -13.52
CA THR A 181 14.16 -3.68 -12.29
C THR A 181 13.77 -2.69 -11.20
N LEU A 182 13.22 -3.18 -10.12
CA LEU A 182 12.83 -2.39 -8.95
C LEU A 182 13.97 -2.38 -7.93
N SER A 183 14.36 -1.22 -7.44
CA SER A 183 15.48 -1.06 -6.50
C SER A 183 15.24 -1.74 -5.14
N TRP A 184 14.00 -2.06 -4.83
CA TRP A 184 13.55 -2.66 -3.58
C TRP A 184 13.18 -4.15 -3.68
N HIS A 185 13.20 -4.73 -4.90
CA HIS A 185 12.78 -6.13 -5.13
C HIS A 185 13.82 -7.17 -4.66
N ASP A 186 15.10 -6.82 -4.69
CA ASP A 186 16.22 -7.74 -4.38
C ASP A 186 16.57 -7.78 -2.88
N CYS A 187 15.60 -7.55 -2.01
CA CYS A 187 15.82 -7.44 -0.56
C CYS A 187 15.17 -8.54 0.22
#